data_7abee842b0d3a877a4a13c1fe4f0420a
#
_entry.id   7abee842b0d3a877a4a13c1fe4f0420a
#
_cell.length_a   1.000
_cell.length_b   1.000
_cell.length_c   1.000
_cell.angle_alpha   90.00
_cell.angle_beta   90.00
_cell.angle_gamma   90.00
#
_symmetry.space_group_name_H-M   'P 1'
#
loop_
_entity.id
_entity.type
_entity.pdbx_description
1 polymer ?
#
loop_
_entity_poly.entity_id
_entity_poly.type
_entity_poly.pdbx_seq_one_letter_code
_entity_poly.pdbx_strand_id
1 'polypeptide(L)'
;MTLSDSILWSFARSVLIAGVALWPVAVLLRQMAASRTVRTRRVWLMLAVFPFFVPELLIGFNYRLTATQLSSGASPVIAAICTESLYALLQLVRCVSVGVALSLLLPRSAVTRESLYSWDLLQTVQFKHDVQASGLRVHHSLARLVGQGPDSLLSEWRRGWFWLRLTGPWQPMLISWSIMALITFQEFETAALMQIDRHPVAWSVWLFDAHAARQPLADSLWMIVVPLLCELLLLAPALILMLRSRRGSSTSGEVPEEDPSAAGSGRQRLTAAVTLLPGIAFFLLWPLLANIVPTVSGLLAMLRGTLLQQSAQQILTSTAFAAASTFVAMSVAVRSAQHAGARRSVRGPTCDFGVTGMLILPGLLGSLVLSLTLLAAFQTLPLRLFYDTWLPMLLGQSLAVLPRALAVVLLLQKTTDIAAIHSARMLTSSIVSARRRAASSILWRLSTGRWLLGSLVIAHWCFWDVTVASILRPVQLEPVVTRLYNEMHYGRTEALMSLAILAALTPLIVAGCVMVFSRILHSRLSQPSRQS
;
A
#
# COMPACT_ATOMS: atom_id res chain seq x y z
N MET A 1 -10.34 -21.80 19.89
CA MET A 1 -9.14 -20.97 19.71
C MET A 1 -9.35 -19.68 20.48
N THR A 2 -8.43 -19.30 21.34
CA THR A 2 -8.54 -18.06 22.11
C THR A 2 -8.12 -16.87 21.26
N LEU A 3 -8.45 -15.64 21.67
CA LEU A 3 -7.97 -14.43 20.98
C LEU A 3 -6.44 -14.38 20.91
N SER A 4 -5.76 -14.76 22.00
CA SER A 4 -4.30 -14.79 22.06
C SER A 4 -3.70 -15.74 21.02
N ASP A 5 -4.29 -16.93 20.83
CA ASP A 5 -3.83 -17.88 19.81
C ASP A 5 -4.02 -17.32 18.39
N SER A 6 -5.16 -16.64 18.16
CA SER A 6 -5.44 -16.01 16.86
C SER A 6 -4.48 -14.85 16.55
N ILE A 7 -4.13 -14.04 17.56
CA ILE A 7 -3.15 -12.95 17.42
C ILE A 7 -1.76 -13.54 17.10
N LEU A 8 -1.30 -14.52 17.89
CA LEU A 8 0.02 -15.13 17.69
C LEU A 8 0.15 -15.78 16.31
N TRP A 9 -0.89 -16.53 15.89
CA TRP A 9 -0.92 -17.15 14.58
C TRP A 9 -0.91 -16.12 13.45
N SER A 10 -1.76 -15.09 13.53
CA SER A 10 -1.81 -14.02 12.54
C SER A 10 -0.49 -13.26 12.44
N PHE A 11 0.17 -13.01 13.59
CA PHE A 11 1.47 -12.36 13.65
C PHE A 11 2.56 -13.22 12.98
N ALA A 12 2.67 -14.49 13.36
CA ALA A 12 3.65 -15.41 12.77
C ALA A 12 3.43 -15.57 11.26
N ARG A 13 2.18 -15.76 10.82
CA ARG A 13 1.81 -15.85 9.41
C ARG A 13 2.19 -14.61 8.63
N SER A 14 1.89 -13.41 9.13
CA SER A 14 2.20 -12.15 8.44
C SER A 14 3.70 -11.91 8.28
N VAL A 15 4.49 -12.22 9.31
CA VAL A 15 5.95 -12.15 9.29
C VAL A 15 6.53 -13.12 8.24
N LEU A 16 6.05 -14.36 8.23
CA LEU A 16 6.50 -15.38 7.28
C LEU A 16 6.13 -15.05 5.83
N ILE A 17 4.88 -14.69 5.57
CA ILE A 17 4.42 -14.33 4.21
C ILE A 17 5.21 -13.13 3.68
N ALA A 18 5.38 -12.07 4.48
CA ALA A 18 6.17 -10.91 4.10
C ALA A 18 7.64 -11.27 3.84
N GLY A 19 8.23 -12.18 4.63
CA GLY A 19 9.59 -12.67 4.44
C GLY A 19 9.75 -13.42 3.12
N VAL A 20 8.85 -14.36 2.83
CA VAL A 20 8.85 -15.12 1.57
C VAL A 20 8.62 -14.20 0.37
N ALA A 21 7.78 -13.17 0.50
CA ALA A 21 7.49 -12.23 -0.56
C ALA A 21 8.71 -11.40 -1.01
N LEU A 22 9.73 -11.23 -0.17
CA LEU A 22 10.93 -10.46 -0.53
C LEU A 22 11.68 -11.04 -1.73
N TRP A 23 11.71 -12.37 -1.85
CA TRP A 23 12.41 -13.01 -2.98
C TRP A 23 11.75 -12.68 -4.34
N PRO A 24 10.45 -12.94 -4.58
CA PRO A 24 9.81 -12.55 -5.84
C PRO A 24 9.83 -11.04 -6.09
N VAL A 25 9.72 -10.21 -5.06
CA VAL A 25 9.89 -8.74 -5.18
C VAL A 25 11.27 -8.41 -5.75
N ALA A 26 12.34 -8.98 -5.19
CA ALA A 26 13.70 -8.75 -5.67
C ALA A 26 13.90 -9.23 -7.11
N VAL A 27 13.32 -10.37 -7.50
CA VAL A 27 13.36 -10.89 -8.88
C VAL A 27 12.69 -9.92 -9.85
N LEU A 28 11.48 -9.45 -9.52
CA LEU A 28 10.74 -8.52 -10.37
C LEU A 28 11.44 -7.16 -10.50
N LEU A 29 11.98 -6.61 -9.42
CA LEU A 29 12.72 -5.34 -9.43
C LEU A 29 13.99 -5.45 -10.31
N ARG A 30 14.74 -6.56 -10.21
CA ARG A 30 15.90 -6.81 -11.07
C ARG A 30 15.50 -6.89 -12.55
N GLN A 31 14.38 -7.57 -12.88
CA GLN A 31 13.88 -7.65 -14.25
C GLN A 31 13.43 -6.29 -14.78
N MET A 32 12.79 -5.46 -13.93
CA MET A 32 12.41 -4.10 -14.32
C MET A 32 13.63 -3.21 -14.57
N ALA A 33 14.68 -3.34 -13.75
CA ALA A 33 15.95 -2.63 -13.95
C ALA A 33 16.66 -3.07 -15.23
N ALA A 34 16.67 -4.37 -15.53
CA ALA A 34 17.28 -4.92 -16.75
C ALA A 34 16.45 -4.68 -18.04
N SER A 35 15.27 -4.09 -17.94
CA SER A 35 14.39 -3.86 -19.09
C SER A 35 14.85 -2.67 -19.93
N ARG A 36 15.24 -2.93 -21.20
CA ARG A 36 15.80 -1.93 -22.12
C ARG A 36 14.83 -0.81 -22.52
N THR A 37 13.52 -1.09 -22.56
CA THR A 37 12.52 -0.11 -23.00
C THR A 37 11.60 0.32 -21.85
N VAL A 38 11.27 1.61 -21.81
CA VAL A 38 10.30 2.17 -20.86
C VAL A 38 8.94 1.46 -20.98
N ARG A 39 8.54 1.06 -22.19
CA ARG A 39 7.28 0.34 -22.43
C ARG A 39 7.28 -1.02 -21.74
N THR A 40 8.32 -1.81 -21.91
CA THR A 40 8.47 -3.13 -21.28
C THR A 40 8.49 -3.01 -19.77
N ARG A 41 9.25 -2.04 -19.23
CA ARG A 41 9.28 -1.77 -17.77
C ARG A 41 7.89 -1.43 -17.23
N ARG A 42 7.10 -0.62 -17.95
CA ARG A 42 5.71 -0.29 -17.55
C ARG A 42 4.80 -1.51 -17.56
N VAL A 43 4.93 -2.40 -18.54
CA VAL A 43 4.14 -3.64 -18.60
C VAL A 43 4.46 -4.53 -17.40
N TRP A 44 5.73 -4.76 -17.09
CA TRP A 44 6.14 -5.52 -15.91
C TRP A 44 5.58 -4.91 -14.62
N LEU A 45 5.66 -3.58 -14.49
CA LEU A 45 5.12 -2.86 -13.34
C LEU A 45 3.61 -3.04 -13.22
N MET A 46 2.86 -2.83 -14.29
CA MET A 46 1.40 -2.98 -14.30
C MET A 46 0.98 -4.39 -13.88
N LEU A 47 1.61 -5.42 -14.46
CA LEU A 47 1.32 -6.81 -14.12
C LEU A 47 1.69 -7.16 -12.68
N ALA A 48 2.81 -6.62 -12.16
CA ALA A 48 3.25 -6.87 -10.80
C ALA A 48 2.35 -6.20 -9.75
N VAL A 49 1.84 -5.00 -10.04
CA VAL A 49 1.06 -4.20 -9.09
C VAL A 49 -0.45 -4.45 -9.22
N PHE A 50 -0.90 -5.06 -10.32
CA PHE A 50 -2.32 -5.34 -10.59
C PHE A 50 -3.05 -6.03 -9.41
N PRO A 51 -2.53 -7.11 -8.77
CA PRO A 51 -3.23 -7.78 -7.68
C PRO A 51 -3.53 -6.85 -6.49
N PHE A 52 -2.76 -5.79 -6.29
CA PHE A 52 -2.99 -4.81 -5.23
C PHE A 52 -4.22 -3.92 -5.47
N PHE A 53 -4.64 -3.77 -6.73
CA PHE A 53 -5.85 -3.01 -7.08
C PHE A 53 -7.12 -3.87 -7.10
N VAL A 54 -7.00 -5.20 -7.03
CA VAL A 54 -8.17 -6.06 -6.94
C VAL A 54 -8.71 -6.00 -5.50
N PRO A 55 -10.01 -5.68 -5.31
CA PRO A 55 -10.59 -5.58 -3.98
C PRO A 55 -10.54 -6.91 -3.21
N GLU A 56 -10.15 -6.85 -1.94
CA GLU A 56 -10.03 -8.02 -1.05
C GLU A 56 -11.35 -8.74 -0.91
N LEU A 57 -12.43 -7.99 -0.80
CA LEU A 57 -13.78 -8.51 -0.72
C LEU A 57 -14.12 -9.44 -1.90
N LEU A 58 -13.81 -9.04 -3.13
CA LEU A 58 -14.09 -9.84 -4.32
C LEU A 58 -13.22 -11.10 -4.36
N ILE A 59 -11.97 -11.01 -3.92
CA ILE A 59 -11.08 -12.17 -3.83
C ILE A 59 -11.59 -13.15 -2.79
N GLY A 60 -11.89 -12.69 -1.57
CA GLY A 60 -12.43 -13.53 -0.51
C GLY A 60 -13.69 -14.28 -0.95
N PHE A 61 -14.61 -13.59 -1.61
CA PHE A 61 -15.83 -14.20 -2.14
C PHE A 61 -15.53 -15.27 -3.21
N ASN A 62 -14.70 -14.98 -4.19
CA ASN A 62 -14.36 -15.91 -5.27
C ASN A 62 -13.72 -17.21 -4.75
N TYR A 63 -12.93 -17.11 -3.68
CA TYR A 63 -12.24 -18.26 -3.09
C TYR A 63 -13.00 -18.95 -1.98
N ARG A 64 -14.11 -18.41 -1.50
CA ARG A 64 -14.97 -19.05 -0.51
C ARG A 64 -15.46 -20.43 -0.96
N LEU A 65 -16.03 -20.52 -2.15
CA LEU A 65 -16.49 -21.80 -2.72
C LEU A 65 -15.35 -22.78 -2.93
N THR A 66 -14.21 -22.30 -3.42
CA THR A 66 -13.01 -23.14 -3.60
C THR A 66 -12.50 -23.65 -2.25
N ALA A 67 -12.45 -22.81 -1.22
CA ALA A 67 -12.07 -23.22 0.13
C ALA A 67 -13.04 -24.27 0.70
N THR A 68 -14.35 -24.07 0.51
CA THR A 68 -15.38 -25.03 0.94
C THR A 68 -15.25 -26.37 0.19
N GLN A 69 -15.03 -26.35 -1.13
CA GLN A 69 -14.82 -27.55 -1.94
C GLN A 69 -13.55 -28.32 -1.54
N LEU A 70 -12.43 -27.62 -1.33
CA LEU A 70 -11.17 -28.21 -0.86
C LEU A 70 -11.32 -28.85 0.52
N SER A 71 -12.25 -28.36 1.32
CA SER A 71 -12.50 -28.85 2.66
C SER A 71 -13.60 -29.91 2.73
N SER A 72 -14.43 -30.06 1.68
CA SER A 72 -15.49 -31.04 1.64
C SER A 72 -14.92 -32.49 1.54
N GLY A 73 -15.31 -33.34 2.47
CA GLY A 73 -14.81 -34.74 2.51
C GLY A 73 -13.42 -34.93 3.11
N ALA A 74 -12.70 -33.85 3.43
CA ALA A 74 -11.39 -33.95 4.09
C ALA A 74 -11.53 -34.01 5.63
N SER A 75 -10.55 -34.60 6.31
CA SER A 75 -10.48 -34.49 7.76
C SER A 75 -10.37 -33.01 8.19
N PRO A 76 -10.84 -32.63 9.40
CA PRO A 76 -10.82 -31.23 9.86
C PRO A 76 -9.41 -30.59 9.79
N VAL A 77 -8.37 -31.39 10.03
CA VAL A 77 -6.97 -30.94 9.98
C VAL A 77 -6.56 -30.64 8.53
N ILE A 78 -6.80 -31.56 7.59
CA ILE A 78 -6.46 -31.38 6.17
C ILE A 78 -7.23 -30.18 5.62
N ALA A 79 -8.50 -30.08 5.93
CA ALA A 79 -9.32 -28.97 5.51
C ALA A 79 -8.81 -27.61 6.02
N ALA A 80 -8.36 -27.53 7.28
CA ALA A 80 -7.74 -26.34 7.84
C ALA A 80 -6.41 -25.99 7.14
N ILE A 81 -5.56 -26.98 6.88
CA ILE A 81 -4.28 -26.78 6.17
C ILE A 81 -4.54 -26.29 4.74
N CYS A 82 -5.47 -26.87 4.00
CA CYS A 82 -5.79 -26.47 2.63
C CYS A 82 -6.32 -25.03 2.58
N THR A 83 -7.24 -24.68 3.47
CA THR A 83 -7.81 -23.31 3.54
C THR A 83 -6.76 -22.30 3.93
N GLU A 84 -5.93 -22.59 4.93
CA GLU A 84 -4.84 -21.71 5.38
C GLU A 84 -3.78 -21.54 4.29
N SER A 85 -3.41 -22.62 3.59
CA SER A 85 -2.44 -22.58 2.49
C SER A 85 -2.95 -21.72 1.32
N LEU A 86 -4.22 -21.85 0.97
CA LEU A 86 -4.85 -21.04 -0.07
C LEU A 86 -4.88 -19.57 0.34
N TYR A 87 -5.30 -19.26 1.57
CA TYR A 87 -5.29 -17.92 2.11
C TYR A 87 -3.88 -17.32 2.12
N ALA A 88 -2.89 -18.06 2.63
CA ALA A 88 -1.50 -17.62 2.66
C ALA A 88 -0.95 -17.34 1.25
N LEU A 89 -1.32 -18.15 0.25
CA LEU A 89 -0.92 -17.93 -1.15
C LEU A 89 -1.52 -16.64 -1.71
N LEU A 90 -2.80 -16.36 -1.45
CA LEU A 90 -3.44 -15.12 -1.89
C LEU A 90 -2.77 -13.90 -1.25
N GLN A 91 -2.50 -13.96 0.06
CA GLN A 91 -1.78 -12.90 0.77
C GLN A 91 -0.34 -12.74 0.28
N LEU A 92 0.36 -13.84 -0.05
CA LEU A 92 1.71 -13.78 -0.62
C LEU A 92 1.72 -13.02 -1.95
N VAL A 93 0.81 -13.33 -2.87
CA VAL A 93 0.71 -12.65 -4.17
C VAL A 93 0.47 -11.15 -3.98
N ARG A 94 -0.40 -10.79 -3.04
CA ARG A 94 -0.68 -9.40 -2.71
C ARG A 94 0.52 -8.70 -2.10
N CYS A 95 1.22 -9.35 -1.17
CA CYS A 95 2.46 -8.84 -0.60
C CYS A 95 3.52 -8.55 -1.67
N VAL A 96 3.67 -9.44 -2.67
CA VAL A 96 4.59 -9.21 -3.79
C VAL A 96 4.22 -7.90 -4.52
N SER A 97 2.94 -7.68 -4.79
CA SER A 97 2.47 -6.46 -5.47
C SER A 97 2.74 -5.20 -4.64
N VAL A 98 2.43 -5.24 -3.35
CA VAL A 98 2.73 -4.14 -2.40
C VAL A 98 4.22 -3.90 -2.29
N GLY A 99 5.02 -4.96 -2.15
CA GLY A 99 6.48 -4.88 -2.02
C GLY A 99 7.15 -4.25 -3.25
N VAL A 100 6.71 -4.60 -4.46
CA VAL A 100 7.18 -3.97 -5.70
C VAL A 100 6.80 -2.48 -5.72
N ALA A 101 5.55 -2.13 -5.43
CA ALA A 101 5.10 -0.74 -5.38
C ALA A 101 5.91 0.08 -4.38
N LEU A 102 6.06 -0.40 -3.14
CA LEU A 102 6.82 0.28 -2.09
C LEU A 102 8.30 0.45 -2.45
N SER A 103 8.94 -0.60 -2.98
CA SER A 103 10.37 -0.55 -3.35
C SER A 103 10.65 0.49 -4.44
N LEU A 104 9.67 0.76 -5.32
CA LEU A 104 9.77 1.82 -6.32
C LEU A 104 9.50 3.22 -5.76
N LEU A 105 8.69 3.31 -4.69
CA LEU A 105 8.35 4.56 -4.02
C LEU A 105 9.43 5.04 -3.06
N LEU A 106 10.13 4.10 -2.41
CA LEU A 106 11.14 4.43 -1.42
C LEU A 106 12.34 5.13 -2.05
N PRO A 107 12.96 6.08 -1.33
CA PRO A 107 14.19 6.71 -1.78
C PRO A 107 15.28 5.65 -1.90
N ARG A 108 16.06 5.73 -2.97
CA ARG A 108 17.28 4.93 -3.09
C ARG A 108 18.21 5.30 -1.93
N SER A 109 18.87 4.30 -1.39
CA SER A 109 19.87 4.52 -0.34
C SER A 109 21.00 5.42 -0.86
N ALA A 110 21.47 6.33 0.01
CA ALA A 110 22.69 7.09 -0.26
C ALA A 110 23.95 6.21 -0.27
N VAL A 111 23.85 5.01 0.30
CA VAL A 111 24.93 4.03 0.32
C VAL A 111 24.94 3.26 -0.99
N THR A 112 25.87 3.55 -1.85
CA THR A 112 26.07 2.87 -3.14
C THR A 112 26.81 1.53 -2.95
N ARG A 113 26.79 0.66 -3.98
CA ARG A 113 27.61 -0.57 -3.98
C ARG A 113 29.10 -0.24 -3.89
N GLU A 114 29.50 0.86 -4.45
CA GLU A 114 30.89 1.36 -4.42
C GLU A 114 31.31 1.74 -3.01
N SER A 115 30.44 2.40 -2.23
CA SER A 115 30.73 2.72 -0.83
C SER A 115 30.82 1.48 0.05
N LEU A 116 30.02 0.43 -0.24
CA LEU A 116 30.15 -0.87 0.42
C LEU A 116 31.45 -1.58 0.04
N TYR A 117 31.79 -1.55 -1.25
CA TYR A 117 33.03 -2.13 -1.74
C TYR A 117 34.26 -1.39 -1.18
N SER A 118 34.21 -0.06 -1.14
CA SER A 118 35.25 0.75 -0.52
C SER A 118 35.41 0.43 0.97
N TRP A 119 34.32 0.19 1.67
CA TRP A 119 34.34 -0.24 3.06
C TRP A 119 34.96 -1.64 3.23
N ASP A 120 34.58 -2.60 2.38
CA ASP A 120 35.17 -3.94 2.39
C ASP A 120 36.68 -3.92 2.04
N LEU A 121 37.10 -3.04 1.11
CA LEU A 121 38.50 -2.81 0.79
C LEU A 121 39.28 -2.21 1.97
N LEU A 122 38.72 -1.18 2.62
CA LEU A 122 39.32 -0.57 3.81
C LEU A 122 39.50 -1.60 4.92
N GLN A 123 38.54 -2.50 5.12
CA GLN A 123 38.65 -3.59 6.08
C GLN A 123 39.83 -4.54 5.74
N THR A 124 39.92 -4.95 4.47
CA THR A 124 40.96 -5.88 4.05
C THR A 124 42.36 -5.27 4.11
N VAL A 125 42.50 -3.98 3.79
CA VAL A 125 43.76 -3.25 3.86
C VAL A 125 44.15 -3.02 5.32
N GLN A 126 43.24 -2.59 6.16
CA GLN A 126 43.50 -2.30 7.57
C GLN A 126 43.82 -3.58 8.35
N PHE A 127 43.08 -4.68 8.08
CA PHE A 127 43.38 -5.99 8.67
C PHE A 127 44.78 -6.51 8.26
N LYS A 128 45.18 -6.35 7.00
CA LYS A 128 46.52 -6.69 6.53
C LYS A 128 47.60 -5.79 7.18
N HIS A 129 47.34 -4.50 7.34
CA HIS A 129 48.26 -3.57 7.99
C HIS A 129 48.43 -3.89 9.49
N ASP A 130 47.32 -4.22 10.18
CA ASP A 130 47.36 -4.59 11.60
C ASP A 130 48.05 -5.92 11.85
N VAL A 131 47.88 -6.89 10.94
CA VAL A 131 48.61 -8.18 10.98
C VAL A 131 50.10 -8.02 10.67
N GLN A 132 50.49 -7.14 9.76
CA GLN A 132 51.87 -6.80 9.46
C GLN A 132 52.54 -5.90 10.53
N ALA A 133 51.77 -4.98 11.11
CA ALA A 133 52.24 -4.09 12.16
C ALA A 133 52.35 -4.75 13.55
N SER A 134 51.70 -5.92 13.75
CA SER A 134 51.87 -6.70 14.97
C SER A 134 53.30 -7.26 15.12
N GLY A 135 54.12 -7.22 14.06
CA GLY A 135 55.55 -7.41 14.12
C GLY A 135 56.38 -6.20 14.62
N LEU A 136 55.77 -5.01 14.65
CA LEU A 136 56.43 -3.78 15.10
C LEU A 136 55.69 -3.20 16.33
N ARG A 137 56.43 -3.11 17.46
CA ARG A 137 56.02 -2.76 18.84
C ARG A 137 55.38 -1.36 19.02
N VAL A 138 54.78 -0.76 18.02
CA VAL A 138 54.26 0.63 18.09
C VAL A 138 52.82 0.71 18.58
N HIS A 139 52.05 -0.37 18.52
CA HIS A 139 50.59 -0.31 18.80
C HIS A 139 50.17 -0.40 20.27
N HIS A 140 51.06 -0.70 21.20
CA HIS A 140 50.70 -0.74 22.62
C HIS A 140 50.39 0.63 23.24
N SER A 141 50.86 1.72 22.61
CA SER A 141 50.67 3.08 23.15
C SER A 141 49.30 3.67 22.79
N LEU A 142 48.78 3.44 21.57
CA LEU A 142 47.49 3.94 21.12
C LEU A 142 46.30 3.14 21.67
N ALA A 143 46.44 1.81 21.78
CA ALA A 143 45.40 0.96 22.37
C ALA A 143 45.21 1.21 23.87
N ARG A 144 46.26 1.64 24.59
CA ARG A 144 46.16 2.07 25.98
C ARG A 144 45.51 3.45 26.16
N LEU A 145 45.64 4.35 25.19
CA LEU A 145 45.01 5.67 25.21
C LEU A 145 43.50 5.58 25.00
N VAL A 146 42.99 4.56 24.27
CA VAL A 146 41.56 4.40 24.00
C VAL A 146 40.88 3.45 24.99
N GLY A 147 41.65 2.70 25.81
CA GLY A 147 41.08 1.80 26.85
C GLY A 147 40.27 0.61 26.31
N GLN A 148 40.35 0.35 25.01
CA GLN A 148 39.54 -0.68 24.35
C GLN A 148 40.40 -1.83 23.87
N GLY A 149 40.10 -3.06 24.31
CA GLY A 149 40.76 -4.28 23.84
C GLY A 149 40.42 -4.57 22.35
N PRO A 150 41.27 -5.41 21.66
CA PRO A 150 41.09 -5.75 20.25
C PRO A 150 39.67 -6.32 19.93
N ASP A 151 39.05 -7.00 20.87
CA ASP A 151 37.70 -7.55 20.71
C ASP A 151 36.61 -6.48 20.68
N SER A 152 36.81 -5.35 21.35
CA SER A 152 35.86 -4.24 21.31
C SER A 152 35.89 -3.53 19.96
N LEU A 153 37.05 -3.34 19.35
CA LEU A 153 37.17 -2.75 18.03
C LEU A 153 36.52 -3.63 16.95
N LEU A 154 36.73 -4.95 17.00
CA LEU A 154 36.09 -5.89 16.08
C LEU A 154 34.57 -5.89 16.23
N SER A 155 34.05 -5.72 17.44
CA SER A 155 32.64 -5.66 17.70
C SER A 155 32.01 -4.35 17.17
N GLU A 156 32.68 -3.22 17.31
CA GLU A 156 32.25 -1.93 16.78
C GLU A 156 32.27 -1.90 15.25
N TRP A 157 33.28 -2.49 14.63
CA TRP A 157 33.40 -2.64 13.18
C TRP A 157 32.28 -3.50 12.61
N ARG A 158 31.97 -4.65 13.22
CA ARG A 158 30.85 -5.52 12.83
C ARG A 158 29.51 -4.78 12.96
N ARG A 159 29.32 -3.99 14.03
CA ARG A 159 28.12 -3.15 14.20
C ARG A 159 28.05 -2.08 13.13
N GLY A 160 29.14 -1.39 12.83
CA GLY A 160 29.21 -0.36 11.77
C GLY A 160 28.83 -0.94 10.41
N TRP A 161 29.38 -2.08 10.03
CA TRP A 161 29.09 -2.77 8.78
C TRP A 161 27.63 -3.24 8.69
N PHE A 162 27.10 -3.83 9.77
CA PHE A 162 25.70 -4.20 9.85
C PHE A 162 24.78 -2.99 9.66
N TRP A 163 25.08 -1.89 10.35
CA TRP A 163 24.31 -0.65 10.22
C TRP A 163 24.42 -0.04 8.82
N LEU A 164 25.58 -0.11 8.19
CA LEU A 164 25.77 0.38 6.83
C LEU A 164 24.92 -0.42 5.81
N ARG A 165 24.84 -1.73 5.95
CA ARG A 165 23.96 -2.56 5.14
C ARG A 165 22.49 -2.32 5.43
N LEU A 166 22.14 -2.17 6.69
CA LEU A 166 20.77 -1.96 7.15
C LEU A 166 20.21 -0.61 6.68
N THR A 167 20.99 0.45 6.73
CA THR A 167 20.62 1.80 6.25
C THR A 167 20.91 2.00 4.77
N GLY A 168 21.61 1.08 4.14
CA GLY A 168 22.01 1.05 2.76
C GLY A 168 21.09 0.19 1.88
N PRO A 169 21.64 -0.85 1.24
CA PRO A 169 20.92 -1.64 0.24
C PRO A 169 19.75 -2.46 0.81
N TRP A 170 19.77 -2.79 2.10
CA TRP A 170 18.68 -3.54 2.75
C TRP A 170 17.53 -2.68 3.21
N GLN A 171 17.74 -1.37 3.34
CA GLN A 171 16.73 -0.43 3.84
C GLN A 171 15.39 -0.52 3.09
N PRO A 172 15.33 -0.43 1.74
CA PRO A 172 14.07 -0.50 1.03
C PRO A 172 13.37 -1.85 1.21
N MET A 173 14.14 -2.94 1.28
CA MET A 173 13.60 -4.28 1.48
C MET A 173 13.03 -4.46 2.89
N LEU A 174 13.70 -3.95 3.92
CA LEU A 174 13.22 -4.03 5.30
C LEU A 174 12.00 -3.15 5.55
N ILE A 175 11.96 -1.96 4.96
CA ILE A 175 10.78 -1.10 5.02
C ILE A 175 9.61 -1.79 4.29
N SER A 176 9.85 -2.36 3.11
CA SER A 176 8.83 -3.09 2.36
C SER A 176 8.34 -4.32 3.14
N TRP A 177 9.23 -5.11 3.74
CA TRP A 177 8.88 -6.24 4.59
C TRP A 177 8.00 -5.82 5.77
N SER A 178 8.39 -4.78 6.49
CA SER A 178 7.64 -4.24 7.63
C SER A 178 6.21 -3.83 7.25
N ILE A 179 6.05 -3.11 6.14
CA ILE A 179 4.74 -2.66 5.68
C ILE A 179 3.91 -3.83 5.10
N MET A 180 4.53 -4.77 4.39
CA MET A 180 3.85 -5.98 3.90
C MET A 180 3.33 -6.83 5.08
N ALA A 181 4.16 -7.04 6.11
CA ALA A 181 3.77 -7.77 7.30
C ALA A 181 2.62 -7.07 8.03
N LEU A 182 2.68 -5.74 8.15
CA LEU A 182 1.61 -4.95 8.77
C LEU A 182 0.28 -5.09 7.99
N ILE A 183 0.29 -4.92 6.66
CA ILE A 183 -0.91 -5.04 5.83
C ILE A 183 -1.50 -6.45 5.92
N THR A 184 -0.66 -7.50 5.90
CA THR A 184 -1.12 -8.89 6.03
C THR A 184 -1.69 -9.17 7.42
N PHE A 185 -1.12 -8.58 8.47
CA PHE A 185 -1.62 -8.72 9.84
C PHE A 185 -2.98 -8.05 10.04
N GLN A 186 -3.22 -6.92 9.38
CA GLN A 186 -4.45 -6.13 9.44
C GLN A 186 -5.55 -6.65 8.50
N GLU A 187 -5.22 -7.61 7.64
CA GLU A 187 -6.18 -8.11 6.65
C GLU A 187 -7.39 -8.73 7.35
N PHE A 188 -8.58 -8.33 6.89
CA PHE A 188 -9.87 -8.74 7.45
C PHE A 188 -10.78 -9.36 6.39
N GLU A 189 -10.92 -8.74 5.22
CA GLU A 189 -12.00 -9.02 4.28
C GLU A 189 -11.89 -10.41 3.65
N THR A 190 -10.69 -10.78 3.18
CA THR A 190 -10.45 -12.12 2.61
C THR A 190 -10.57 -13.20 3.70
N ALA A 191 -10.02 -12.92 4.90
CA ALA A 191 -10.07 -13.83 6.02
C ALA A 191 -11.51 -14.08 6.48
N ALA A 192 -12.32 -13.03 6.62
CA ALA A 192 -13.72 -13.13 7.04
C ALA A 192 -14.54 -13.98 6.06
N LEU A 193 -14.35 -13.81 4.76
CA LEU A 193 -15.12 -14.53 3.74
C LEU A 193 -14.66 -15.98 3.58
N MET A 194 -13.37 -16.28 3.70
CA MET A 194 -12.86 -17.65 3.53
C MET A 194 -13.02 -18.51 4.78
N GLN A 195 -13.26 -17.93 5.96
CA GLN A 195 -13.27 -18.62 7.26
C GLN A 195 -14.67 -18.69 7.90
N ILE A 196 -15.74 -18.31 7.19
CA ILE A 196 -17.11 -18.21 7.72
C ILE A 196 -17.60 -19.48 8.44
N ASP A 197 -17.22 -20.67 7.96
CA ASP A 197 -17.72 -21.94 8.50
C ASP A 197 -16.76 -22.59 9.51
N ARG A 198 -15.73 -21.85 9.97
CA ARG A 198 -14.67 -22.37 10.85
C ARG A 198 -14.28 -21.38 11.92
N HIS A 199 -13.58 -21.86 12.94
CA HIS A 199 -12.99 -20.99 13.95
C HIS A 199 -12.14 -19.91 13.28
N PRO A 200 -12.37 -18.62 13.59
CA PRO A 200 -11.60 -17.53 13.00
C PRO A 200 -10.12 -17.72 13.31
N VAL A 201 -9.33 -17.88 12.26
CA VAL A 201 -7.86 -18.00 12.37
C VAL A 201 -7.20 -16.62 12.36
N ALA A 202 -7.90 -15.59 11.88
CA ALA A 202 -7.43 -14.21 11.91
C ALA A 202 -8.00 -13.47 13.12
N TRP A 203 -7.13 -12.73 13.84
CA TRP A 203 -7.53 -11.94 14.99
C TRP A 203 -8.56 -10.85 14.63
N SER A 204 -8.45 -10.30 13.42
CA SER A 204 -9.35 -9.26 12.89
C SER A 204 -10.78 -9.78 12.73
N VAL A 205 -10.94 -11.00 12.24
CA VAL A 205 -12.25 -11.67 12.13
C VAL A 205 -12.80 -11.96 13.52
N TRP A 206 -11.97 -12.52 14.41
CA TRP A 206 -12.36 -12.80 15.77
C TRP A 206 -12.88 -11.55 16.51
N LEU A 207 -12.18 -10.42 16.38
CA LEU A 207 -12.58 -9.16 17.01
C LEU A 207 -13.87 -8.60 16.38
N PHE A 208 -14.02 -8.69 15.06
CA PHE A 208 -15.20 -8.24 14.38
C PHE A 208 -16.43 -9.06 14.79
N ASP A 209 -16.32 -10.39 14.87
CA ASP A 209 -17.39 -11.28 15.30
C ASP A 209 -17.77 -11.03 16.76
N ALA A 210 -16.79 -10.82 17.63
CA ALA A 210 -17.02 -10.45 19.03
C ALA A 210 -17.83 -9.14 19.15
N HIS A 211 -17.49 -8.13 18.35
CA HIS A 211 -18.24 -6.88 18.28
C HIS A 211 -19.66 -7.10 17.69
N ALA A 212 -19.78 -7.85 16.60
CA ALA A 212 -21.07 -8.20 16.00
C ALA A 212 -21.98 -9.01 16.93
N ALA A 213 -21.40 -9.83 17.81
CA ALA A 213 -22.12 -10.56 18.88
C ALA A 213 -22.58 -9.66 20.04
N ARG A 214 -22.51 -8.33 19.91
CA ARG A 214 -22.95 -7.32 20.89
C ARG A 214 -22.18 -7.36 22.21
N GLN A 215 -20.90 -7.73 22.19
CA GLN A 215 -20.06 -7.53 23.36
C GLN A 215 -19.98 -6.03 23.71
N PRO A 216 -19.83 -5.69 25.00
CA PRO A 216 -19.65 -4.29 25.42
C PRO A 216 -18.48 -3.67 24.68
N LEU A 217 -18.66 -2.45 24.18
CA LEU A 217 -17.63 -1.74 23.40
C LEU A 217 -16.32 -1.57 24.21
N ALA A 218 -16.43 -1.39 25.52
CA ALA A 218 -15.27 -1.30 26.42
C ALA A 218 -14.41 -2.58 26.36
N ASP A 219 -15.03 -3.77 26.36
CA ASP A 219 -14.32 -5.04 26.26
C ASP A 219 -13.65 -5.20 24.90
N SER A 220 -14.36 -4.82 23.82
CA SER A 220 -13.78 -4.80 22.46
C SER A 220 -12.57 -3.87 22.36
N LEU A 221 -12.58 -2.72 23.02
CA LEU A 221 -11.44 -1.80 23.06
C LEU A 221 -10.25 -2.36 23.84
N TRP A 222 -10.49 -3.07 24.95
CA TRP A 222 -9.41 -3.76 25.67
C TRP A 222 -8.77 -4.87 24.82
N MET A 223 -9.57 -5.58 24.04
CA MET A 223 -9.08 -6.61 23.14
C MET A 223 -8.19 -6.06 22.01
N ILE A 224 -8.32 -4.79 21.63
CA ILE A 224 -7.49 -4.13 20.61
C ILE A 224 -6.07 -3.88 21.11
N VAL A 225 -5.79 -3.78 22.40
CA VAL A 225 -4.49 -3.36 22.92
C VAL A 225 -3.35 -4.28 22.46
N VAL A 226 -3.55 -5.59 22.50
CA VAL A 226 -2.51 -6.55 22.08
C VAL A 226 -2.27 -6.52 20.57
N PRO A 227 -3.29 -6.59 19.68
CA PRO A 227 -3.11 -6.36 18.24
C PRO A 227 -2.40 -5.04 17.94
N LEU A 228 -2.77 -3.95 18.61
CA LEU A 228 -2.15 -2.64 18.44
C LEU A 228 -0.65 -2.66 18.75
N LEU A 229 -0.24 -3.33 19.82
CA LEU A 229 1.18 -3.50 20.13
C LEU A 229 1.91 -4.32 19.07
N CYS A 230 1.28 -5.37 18.53
CA CYS A 230 1.82 -6.15 17.41
C CYS A 230 1.98 -5.29 16.15
N GLU A 231 1.00 -4.44 15.82
CA GLU A 231 1.06 -3.53 14.68
C GLU A 231 2.19 -2.51 14.83
N LEU A 232 2.35 -1.91 16.02
CA LEU A 232 3.44 -1.00 16.32
C LEU A 232 4.81 -1.70 16.23
N LEU A 233 4.89 -2.95 16.68
CA LEU A 233 6.10 -3.76 16.56
C LEU A 233 6.46 -4.04 15.10
N LEU A 234 5.48 -4.39 14.26
CA LEU A 234 5.68 -4.58 12.82
C LEU A 234 6.05 -3.28 12.10
N LEU A 235 5.52 -2.16 12.53
CA LEU A 235 5.79 -0.84 11.95
C LEU A 235 7.15 -0.26 12.38
N ALA A 236 7.63 -0.63 13.57
CA ALA A 236 8.85 -0.06 14.17
C ALA A 236 10.09 -0.11 13.26
N PRO A 237 10.42 -1.21 12.56
CA PRO A 237 11.57 -1.25 11.65
C PRO A 237 11.47 -0.19 10.53
N ALA A 238 10.28 -0.04 9.93
CA ALA A 238 10.07 0.97 8.88
C ALA A 238 10.25 2.38 9.42
N LEU A 239 9.68 2.71 10.57
CA LEU A 239 9.80 4.02 11.20
C LEU A 239 11.25 4.34 11.58
N ILE A 240 11.95 3.41 12.24
CA ILE A 240 13.34 3.59 12.65
C ILE A 240 14.24 3.84 11.43
N LEU A 241 14.09 3.05 10.37
CA LEU A 241 14.89 3.18 9.15
C LEU A 241 14.57 4.47 8.39
N MET A 242 13.30 4.87 8.31
CA MET A 242 12.90 6.13 7.68
C MET A 242 13.42 7.35 8.45
N LEU A 243 13.41 7.33 9.77
CA LEU A 243 13.94 8.41 10.62
C LEU A 243 15.44 8.58 10.46
N ARG A 244 16.17 7.46 10.38
CA ARG A 244 17.64 7.46 10.21
C ARG A 244 18.08 7.87 8.80
N SER A 245 17.36 7.45 7.77
CA SER A 245 17.67 7.80 6.37
C SER A 245 17.65 9.30 6.09
N ARG A 246 16.83 10.05 6.82
CA ARG A 246 16.72 11.52 6.62
C ARG A 246 17.96 12.30 7.04
N ARG A 247 18.80 11.76 7.92
CA ARG A 247 20.01 12.43 8.42
C ARG A 247 21.16 12.46 7.41
N GLY A 248 21.13 11.58 6.39
CA GLY A 248 22.22 11.45 5.40
C GLY A 248 21.92 12.00 3.99
N SER A 249 20.71 12.50 3.71
CA SER A 249 20.24 12.81 2.33
C SER A 249 20.46 14.26 1.90
N SER A 250 21.64 14.84 2.09
CA SER A 250 21.94 16.21 1.62
C SER A 250 22.70 16.29 0.27
N THR A 251 23.01 15.17 -0.35
CA THR A 251 23.63 15.17 -1.67
C THR A 251 22.66 14.59 -2.70
N SER A 252 22.24 15.48 -3.62
CA SER A 252 21.65 15.12 -4.91
C SER A 252 22.73 14.39 -5.74
N GLY A 253 22.99 13.13 -5.39
CA GLY A 253 23.87 12.28 -6.18
C GLY A 253 23.20 12.02 -7.53
N GLU A 254 23.91 12.30 -8.59
CA GLU A 254 23.61 11.86 -9.94
C GLU A 254 23.22 10.40 -9.90
N VAL A 255 22.14 10.10 -10.60
CA VAL A 255 21.68 8.72 -10.81
C VAL A 255 22.84 7.99 -11.47
N PRO A 256 23.46 6.98 -10.83
CA PRO A 256 24.46 6.18 -11.52
C PRO A 256 23.81 5.64 -12.78
N GLU A 257 24.36 5.95 -13.92
CA GLU A 257 23.98 5.33 -15.20
C GLU A 257 24.23 3.83 -15.01
N GLU A 258 23.15 3.08 -14.81
CA GLU A 258 23.21 1.61 -14.73
C GLU A 258 23.75 1.13 -16.07
N ASP A 259 24.89 0.45 -15.98
CA ASP A 259 25.65 -0.10 -17.09
C ASP A 259 24.69 -0.88 -18.05
N PRO A 260 24.48 -0.41 -19.28
CA PRO A 260 23.53 -1.03 -20.21
C PRO A 260 23.94 -2.44 -20.64
N SER A 261 25.13 -2.92 -20.23
CA SER A 261 25.65 -4.24 -20.55
C SER A 261 24.96 -5.39 -19.79
N ALA A 262 24.24 -5.12 -18.72
CA ALA A 262 23.45 -6.13 -17.97
C ALA A 262 22.11 -6.44 -18.67
N ALA A 263 22.13 -6.78 -19.97
CA ALA A 263 20.96 -7.31 -20.64
C ALA A 263 20.51 -8.59 -19.94
N GLY A 264 19.36 -8.52 -19.25
CA GLY A 264 18.85 -9.65 -18.49
C GLY A 264 18.82 -10.92 -19.33
N SER A 265 19.42 -11.97 -18.79
CA SER A 265 19.48 -13.29 -19.44
C SER A 265 18.05 -13.80 -19.68
N GLY A 266 17.85 -14.64 -20.72
CA GLY A 266 16.55 -15.28 -20.98
C GLY A 266 16.00 -16.00 -19.74
N ARG A 267 16.89 -16.62 -18.92
CA ARG A 267 16.55 -17.26 -17.66
C ARG A 267 15.97 -16.26 -16.63
N GLN A 268 16.52 -15.04 -16.53
CA GLN A 268 16.00 -14.01 -15.62
C GLN A 268 14.58 -13.56 -16.02
N ARG A 269 14.31 -13.41 -17.34
CA ARG A 269 12.97 -13.09 -17.85
C ARG A 269 11.97 -14.19 -17.54
N LEU A 270 12.37 -15.46 -17.74
CA LEU A 270 11.53 -16.60 -17.44
C LEU A 270 11.19 -16.66 -15.94
N THR A 271 12.20 -16.51 -15.06
CA THR A 271 11.99 -16.49 -13.62
C THR A 271 11.02 -15.37 -13.21
N ALA A 272 11.17 -14.16 -13.77
CA ALA A 272 10.26 -13.06 -13.49
C ALA A 272 8.84 -13.32 -14.04
N ALA A 273 8.69 -13.96 -15.20
CA ALA A 273 7.39 -14.35 -15.75
C ALA A 273 6.71 -15.39 -14.85
N VAL A 274 7.45 -16.39 -14.40
CA VAL A 274 6.94 -17.41 -13.45
C VAL A 274 6.50 -16.78 -12.13
N THR A 275 7.19 -15.78 -11.62
CA THR A 275 6.77 -15.06 -10.39
C THR A 275 5.51 -14.21 -10.56
N LEU A 276 5.17 -13.79 -11.79
CA LEU A 276 3.92 -13.06 -12.08
C LEU A 276 2.72 -14.01 -12.31
N LEU A 277 3.00 -15.24 -12.70
CA LEU A 277 1.95 -16.21 -13.05
C LEU A 277 0.88 -16.38 -11.96
N PRO A 278 1.23 -16.55 -10.66
CA PRO A 278 0.25 -16.63 -9.60
C PRO A 278 -0.65 -15.39 -9.51
N GLY A 279 -0.09 -14.20 -9.67
CA GLY A 279 -0.87 -12.94 -9.67
C GLY A 279 -1.93 -12.94 -10.77
N ILE A 280 -1.55 -13.29 -12.00
CA ILE A 280 -2.47 -13.35 -13.15
C ILE A 280 -3.48 -14.49 -12.95
N ALA A 281 -3.03 -15.67 -12.54
CA ALA A 281 -3.88 -16.84 -12.39
C ALA A 281 -4.92 -16.64 -11.29
N PHE A 282 -4.50 -16.21 -10.10
CA PHE A 282 -5.39 -16.15 -8.93
C PHE A 282 -6.19 -14.86 -8.83
N PHE A 283 -5.70 -13.74 -9.37
CA PHE A 283 -6.39 -12.45 -9.25
C PHE A 283 -7.12 -11.99 -10.51
N LEU A 284 -6.89 -12.66 -11.64
CA LEU A 284 -7.57 -12.33 -12.91
C LEU A 284 -8.28 -13.54 -13.51
N LEU A 285 -7.55 -14.61 -13.85
CA LEU A 285 -8.11 -15.70 -14.62
C LEU A 285 -9.14 -16.50 -13.82
N TRP A 286 -8.81 -16.94 -12.62
CA TRP A 286 -9.71 -17.74 -11.80
C TRP A 286 -11.02 -17.01 -11.45
N PRO A 287 -10.99 -15.76 -10.93
CA PRO A 287 -12.22 -15.01 -10.65
C PRO A 287 -13.10 -14.81 -11.88
N LEU A 288 -12.52 -14.57 -13.04
CA LEU A 288 -13.28 -14.41 -14.30
C LEU A 288 -13.91 -15.74 -14.74
N LEU A 289 -13.16 -16.84 -14.73
CA LEU A 289 -13.64 -18.13 -15.19
C LEU A 289 -14.69 -18.73 -14.23
N ALA A 290 -14.44 -18.65 -12.93
CA ALA A 290 -15.34 -19.21 -11.91
C ALA A 290 -16.70 -18.50 -11.87
N ASN A 291 -16.76 -17.22 -12.24
CA ASN A 291 -17.99 -16.43 -12.12
C ASN A 291 -18.62 -16.02 -13.46
N ILE A 292 -18.17 -16.59 -14.58
CA ILE A 292 -18.68 -16.16 -15.90
C ILE A 292 -20.20 -16.40 -16.04
N VAL A 293 -20.68 -17.55 -15.60
CA VAL A 293 -22.11 -17.91 -15.68
C VAL A 293 -22.96 -17.09 -14.70
N PRO A 294 -22.67 -17.05 -13.38
CA PRO A 294 -23.40 -16.19 -12.45
C PRO A 294 -23.38 -14.71 -12.83
N THR A 295 -22.28 -14.25 -13.42
CA THR A 295 -22.14 -12.88 -13.92
C THR A 295 -23.12 -12.55 -15.03
N VAL A 296 -23.20 -13.43 -16.06
CA VAL A 296 -24.10 -13.21 -17.20
C VAL A 296 -25.56 -13.30 -16.76
N SER A 297 -25.93 -14.32 -15.95
CA SER A 297 -27.28 -14.45 -15.43
C SER A 297 -27.68 -13.27 -14.55
N GLY A 298 -26.80 -12.79 -13.70
CA GLY A 298 -27.02 -11.65 -12.85
C GLY A 298 -27.21 -10.34 -13.63
N LEU A 299 -26.39 -10.08 -14.65
CA LEU A 299 -26.57 -8.91 -15.53
C LEU A 299 -27.91 -8.94 -16.27
N LEU A 300 -28.31 -10.11 -16.77
CA LEU A 300 -29.60 -10.30 -17.43
C LEU A 300 -30.78 -10.06 -16.45
N ALA A 301 -30.69 -10.57 -15.23
CA ALA A 301 -31.69 -10.35 -14.18
C ALA A 301 -31.78 -8.86 -13.82
N MET A 302 -30.67 -8.16 -13.75
CA MET A 302 -30.63 -6.74 -13.43
C MET A 302 -31.26 -5.86 -14.52
N LEU A 303 -31.07 -6.20 -15.78
CA LEU A 303 -31.70 -5.46 -16.89
C LEU A 303 -33.22 -5.62 -16.92
N ARG A 304 -33.77 -6.64 -16.27
CA ARG A 304 -35.21 -6.98 -16.24
C ARG A 304 -35.98 -6.37 -15.06
N GLY A 305 -35.31 -5.75 -14.06
CA GLY A 305 -35.98 -5.42 -12.81
C GLY A 305 -35.63 -4.09 -12.16
N THR A 306 -36.27 -3.81 -11.03
CA THR A 306 -36.09 -2.62 -10.17
C THR A 306 -34.75 -2.57 -9.44
N LEU A 307 -33.96 -3.63 -9.50
CA LEU A 307 -32.64 -3.76 -8.85
C LEU A 307 -31.64 -2.70 -9.35
N LEU A 308 -31.78 -2.21 -10.59
CA LEU A 308 -30.90 -1.21 -11.15
C LEU A 308 -30.99 0.13 -10.40
N GLN A 309 -32.21 0.57 -10.04
CA GLN A 309 -32.39 1.84 -9.34
C GLN A 309 -31.81 1.79 -7.92
N GLN A 310 -32.02 0.72 -7.17
CA GLN A 310 -31.45 0.55 -5.84
C GLN A 310 -29.93 0.47 -5.89
N SER A 311 -29.39 -0.30 -6.82
CA SER A 311 -27.94 -0.42 -7.02
C SER A 311 -27.30 0.92 -7.41
N ALA A 312 -27.96 1.71 -8.25
CA ALA A 312 -27.47 3.03 -8.64
C ALA A 312 -27.36 3.98 -7.44
N GLN A 313 -28.33 3.99 -6.54
CA GLN A 313 -28.30 4.82 -5.34
C GLN A 313 -27.12 4.43 -4.42
N GLN A 314 -26.89 3.13 -4.21
CA GLN A 314 -25.80 2.62 -3.38
C GLN A 314 -24.42 2.92 -3.98
N ILE A 315 -24.30 2.77 -5.31
CA ILE A 315 -23.07 3.10 -6.04
C ILE A 315 -22.80 4.61 -5.95
N LEU A 316 -23.85 5.45 -6.11
CA LEU A 316 -23.72 6.89 -5.98
C LEU A 316 -23.27 7.29 -4.57
N THR A 317 -23.88 6.69 -3.54
CA THR A 317 -23.48 6.90 -2.14
C THR A 317 -22.01 6.56 -1.92
N SER A 318 -21.57 5.37 -2.33
CA SER A 318 -20.16 4.96 -2.21
C SER A 318 -19.21 5.87 -2.98
N THR A 319 -19.60 6.29 -4.20
CA THR A 319 -18.80 7.19 -5.02
C THR A 319 -18.68 8.58 -4.40
N ALA A 320 -19.77 9.10 -3.82
CA ALA A 320 -19.78 10.40 -3.14
C ALA A 320 -18.85 10.38 -1.90
N PHE A 321 -18.96 9.34 -1.06
CA PHE A 321 -18.07 9.18 0.09
C PHE A 321 -16.61 8.99 -0.33
N ALA A 322 -16.34 8.16 -1.32
CA ALA A 322 -14.99 7.96 -1.84
C ALA A 322 -14.38 9.27 -2.39
N ALA A 323 -15.16 10.07 -3.09
CA ALA A 323 -14.72 11.37 -3.60
C ALA A 323 -14.44 12.36 -2.46
N ALA A 324 -15.37 12.48 -1.49
CA ALA A 324 -15.23 13.38 -0.35
C ALA A 324 -14.05 12.99 0.55
N SER A 325 -13.92 11.71 0.90
CA SER A 325 -12.80 11.19 1.70
C SER A 325 -11.46 11.37 1.00
N THR A 326 -11.42 11.13 -0.31
CA THR A 326 -10.23 11.39 -1.13
C THR A 326 -9.84 12.86 -1.12
N PHE A 327 -10.80 13.76 -1.28
CA PHE A 327 -10.55 15.19 -1.26
C PHE A 327 -9.96 15.63 0.08
N VAL A 328 -10.52 15.18 1.20
CA VAL A 328 -10.01 15.45 2.55
C VAL A 328 -8.59 14.88 2.72
N ALA A 329 -8.40 13.59 2.46
CA ALA A 329 -7.12 12.92 2.64
C ALA A 329 -6.01 13.51 1.76
N MET A 330 -6.28 13.79 0.47
CA MET A 330 -5.32 14.41 -0.43
C MET A 330 -4.99 15.85 -0.01
N SER A 331 -5.98 16.62 0.43
CA SER A 331 -5.76 18.00 0.92
C SER A 331 -4.86 18.02 2.15
N VAL A 332 -5.09 17.12 3.11
CA VAL A 332 -4.26 16.97 4.31
C VAL A 332 -2.85 16.50 3.93
N ALA A 333 -2.74 15.51 3.04
CA ALA A 333 -1.46 14.96 2.60
C ALA A 333 -0.61 16.02 1.86
N VAL A 334 -1.22 16.82 0.99
CA VAL A 334 -0.52 17.92 0.28
C VAL A 334 -0.02 18.97 1.25
N ARG A 335 -0.86 19.43 2.19
CA ARG A 335 -0.47 20.41 3.21
C ARG A 335 0.66 19.88 4.09
N SER A 336 0.56 18.62 4.55
CA SER A 336 1.59 17.98 5.35
C SER A 336 2.94 17.90 4.61
N ALA A 337 2.91 17.51 3.32
CA ALA A 337 4.11 17.43 2.49
C ALA A 337 4.74 18.80 2.20
N GLN A 338 3.91 19.85 2.00
CA GLN A 338 4.38 21.23 1.81
C GLN A 338 5.02 21.79 3.08
N HIS A 339 4.41 21.59 4.24
CA HIS A 339 4.96 22.05 5.53
C HIS A 339 6.30 21.38 5.84
N ALA A 340 6.41 20.07 5.59
CA ALA A 340 7.67 19.36 5.74
C ALA A 340 8.77 19.88 4.78
N GLY A 341 8.42 20.39 3.60
CA GLY A 341 9.33 20.99 2.64
C GLY A 341 9.79 22.42 3.01
N ALA A 342 8.84 23.28 3.39
CA ALA A 342 9.10 24.70 3.65
C ALA A 342 9.94 24.93 4.93
N ARG A 343 9.73 24.14 5.98
CA ARG A 343 10.44 24.30 7.26
C ARG A 343 11.85 23.72 7.28
N ARG A 344 12.22 22.90 6.28
CA ARG A 344 13.62 22.46 6.10
C ARG A 344 14.60 23.63 5.94
N SER A 345 14.10 24.78 5.51
CA SER A 345 14.92 26.01 5.32
C SER A 345 15.21 26.77 6.61
N VAL A 346 14.39 26.67 7.67
CA VAL A 346 14.42 27.61 8.81
C VAL A 346 14.59 26.97 10.19
N ARG A 347 14.12 25.76 10.43
CA ARG A 347 14.18 25.05 11.73
C ARG A 347 14.56 23.59 11.56
N GLY A 348 15.38 23.05 12.48
CA GLY A 348 15.83 21.67 12.44
C GLY A 348 14.69 20.63 12.29
N PRO A 349 14.99 19.40 11.84
CA PRO A 349 14.04 18.42 11.31
C PRO A 349 13.10 17.75 12.33
N THR A 350 13.17 18.11 13.61
CA THR A 350 12.54 17.34 14.71
C THR A 350 11.08 17.67 14.98
N CYS A 351 10.62 18.91 14.82
CA CYS A 351 9.24 19.31 15.16
C CYS A 351 8.17 18.89 14.14
N ASP A 352 8.51 18.83 12.86
CA ASP A 352 7.52 18.59 11.78
C ASP A 352 7.13 17.13 11.64
N PHE A 353 7.99 16.21 12.10
CA PHE A 353 7.73 14.79 12.07
C PHE A 353 6.64 14.37 13.07
N GLY A 354 6.55 15.07 14.20
CA GLY A 354 5.55 14.78 15.23
C GLY A 354 4.13 14.99 14.71
N VAL A 355 3.83 16.12 14.11
CA VAL A 355 2.48 16.45 13.61
C VAL A 355 2.08 15.55 12.43
N THR A 356 2.98 15.37 11.44
CA THR A 356 2.71 14.50 10.30
C THR A 356 2.57 13.04 10.74
N GLY A 357 3.39 12.59 11.68
CA GLY A 357 3.31 11.24 12.26
C GLY A 357 2.01 11.02 13.03
N MET A 358 1.59 11.98 13.85
CA MET A 358 0.31 11.91 14.57
C MET A 358 -0.90 11.82 13.63
N LEU A 359 -0.87 12.52 12.49
CA LEU A 359 -1.96 12.47 11.51
C LEU A 359 -2.02 11.15 10.74
N ILE A 360 -0.87 10.51 10.52
CA ILE A 360 -0.78 9.27 9.72
C ILE A 360 -1.00 8.03 10.60
N LEU A 361 -0.57 8.09 11.85
CA LEU A 361 -0.62 6.95 12.77
C LEU A 361 -1.99 6.27 12.84
N PRO A 362 -3.13 6.98 12.98
CA PRO A 362 -4.45 6.34 13.01
C PRO A 362 -4.75 5.48 11.77
N GLY A 363 -4.37 5.95 10.58
CA GLY A 363 -4.55 5.19 9.35
C GLY A 363 -3.60 4.00 9.18
N LEU A 364 -2.47 3.99 9.89
CA LEU A 364 -1.53 2.87 9.91
C LEU A 364 -1.95 1.76 10.90
N LEU A 365 -2.89 2.04 11.81
CA LEU A 365 -3.43 1.07 12.76
C LEU A 365 -4.53 0.16 12.17
N GLY A 366 -4.77 0.23 10.88
CA GLY A 366 -5.77 -0.57 10.18
C GLY A 366 -7.20 -0.05 10.32
N SER A 367 -8.01 -0.36 9.31
CA SER A 367 -9.40 0.14 9.21
C SER A 367 -10.29 -0.37 10.35
N LEU A 368 -10.07 -1.58 10.86
CA LEU A 368 -10.88 -2.18 11.94
C LEU A 368 -10.64 -1.46 13.28
N VAL A 369 -9.39 -1.35 13.70
CA VAL A 369 -9.00 -0.68 14.96
C VAL A 369 -9.43 0.78 14.94
N LEU A 370 -9.17 1.46 13.82
CA LEU A 370 -9.58 2.85 13.61
C LEU A 370 -11.10 3.02 13.73
N SER A 371 -11.89 2.14 13.09
CA SER A 371 -13.34 2.23 13.09
C SER A 371 -13.94 2.01 14.47
N LEU A 372 -13.46 1.01 15.22
CA LEU A 372 -13.91 0.76 16.58
C LEU A 372 -13.53 1.89 17.54
N THR A 373 -12.35 2.47 17.37
CA THR A 373 -11.90 3.62 18.16
C THR A 373 -12.74 4.88 17.87
N LEU A 374 -13.04 5.14 16.59
CA LEU A 374 -13.93 6.25 16.21
C LEU A 374 -15.35 6.02 16.68
N LEU A 375 -15.87 4.80 16.56
CA LEU A 375 -17.17 4.42 17.08
C LEU A 375 -17.28 4.77 18.57
N ALA A 376 -16.26 4.37 19.36
CA ALA A 376 -16.19 4.69 20.78
C ALA A 376 -16.15 6.20 21.03
N ALA A 377 -15.33 6.92 20.28
CA ALA A 377 -15.22 8.38 20.40
C ALA A 377 -16.55 9.08 20.12
N PHE A 378 -17.25 8.68 19.04
CA PHE A 378 -18.56 9.27 18.69
C PHE A 378 -19.72 8.86 19.63
N GLN A 379 -19.53 7.87 20.47
CA GLN A 379 -20.49 7.54 21.54
C GLN A 379 -20.29 8.39 22.81
N THR A 380 -19.21 9.15 22.92
CA THR A 380 -19.00 10.09 24.05
C THR A 380 -19.95 11.30 23.95
N LEU A 381 -20.32 11.86 25.09
CA LEU A 381 -21.31 12.96 25.19
C LEU A 381 -21.12 14.11 24.19
N PRO A 382 -19.91 14.69 23.99
CA PRO A 382 -19.78 15.83 23.09
C PRO A 382 -19.94 15.48 21.61
N LEU A 383 -19.62 14.22 21.21
CA LEU A 383 -19.65 13.78 19.81
C LEU A 383 -20.90 12.97 19.45
N ARG A 384 -21.72 12.61 20.43
CA ARG A 384 -22.91 11.76 20.26
C ARG A 384 -23.93 12.34 19.27
N LEU A 385 -24.01 13.66 19.13
CA LEU A 385 -24.87 14.35 18.17
C LEU A 385 -24.53 14.01 16.72
N PHE A 386 -23.29 13.62 16.45
CA PHE A 386 -22.80 13.31 15.11
C PHE A 386 -22.74 11.79 14.83
N TYR A 387 -23.08 10.95 15.82
CA TYR A 387 -22.92 9.49 15.76
C TYR A 387 -23.65 8.86 14.56
N ASP A 388 -24.93 9.19 14.33
CA ASP A 388 -25.72 8.65 13.21
C ASP A 388 -25.77 9.60 12.00
N THR A 389 -24.64 10.27 11.73
CA THR A 389 -24.49 11.16 10.58
C THR A 389 -23.45 10.58 9.60
N TRP A 390 -23.27 11.27 8.48
CA TRP A 390 -22.23 10.94 7.51
C TRP A 390 -20.78 11.20 8.00
N LEU A 391 -20.61 11.95 9.10
CA LEU A 391 -19.32 12.43 9.57
C LEU A 391 -18.38 11.31 10.08
N PRO A 392 -18.83 10.34 10.91
CA PRO A 392 -17.96 9.25 11.36
C PRO A 392 -17.37 8.43 10.20
N MET A 393 -18.20 8.09 9.22
CA MET A 393 -17.76 7.33 8.04
C MET A 393 -16.78 8.15 7.19
N LEU A 394 -17.07 9.43 6.94
CA LEU A 394 -16.16 10.30 6.19
C LEU A 394 -14.79 10.44 6.88
N LEU A 395 -14.78 10.67 8.19
CA LEU A 395 -13.56 10.75 8.98
C LEU A 395 -12.80 9.42 8.97
N GLY A 396 -13.49 8.32 9.21
CA GLY A 396 -12.89 6.99 9.22
C GLY A 396 -12.20 6.66 7.90
N GLN A 397 -12.89 6.82 6.78
CA GLN A 397 -12.32 6.59 5.46
C GLN A 397 -11.16 7.55 5.14
N SER A 398 -11.30 8.84 5.49
CA SER A 398 -10.25 9.83 5.26
C SER A 398 -8.96 9.50 6.03
N LEU A 399 -9.08 9.10 7.30
CA LEU A 399 -7.95 8.71 8.14
C LEU A 399 -7.34 7.38 7.70
N ALA A 400 -8.15 6.38 7.37
CA ALA A 400 -7.68 5.08 6.91
C ALA A 400 -6.85 5.18 5.62
N VAL A 401 -7.23 6.07 4.70
CA VAL A 401 -6.55 6.22 3.43
C VAL A 401 -5.41 7.26 3.46
N LEU A 402 -5.32 8.08 4.51
CA LEU A 402 -4.34 9.17 4.61
C LEU A 402 -2.86 8.74 4.43
N PRO A 403 -2.39 7.60 5.00
CA PRO A 403 -1.03 7.13 4.74
C PRO A 403 -0.77 6.84 3.26
N ARG A 404 -1.74 6.25 2.57
CA ARG A 404 -1.68 5.96 1.13
C ARG A 404 -1.69 7.26 0.31
N ALA A 405 -2.54 8.22 0.69
CA ALA A 405 -2.59 9.54 0.08
C ALA A 405 -1.25 10.28 0.21
N LEU A 406 -0.63 10.25 1.38
CA LEU A 406 0.70 10.85 1.58
C LEU A 406 1.77 10.17 0.73
N ALA A 407 1.76 8.84 0.64
CA ALA A 407 2.69 8.09 -0.22
C ALA A 407 2.54 8.49 -1.69
N VAL A 408 1.31 8.62 -2.19
CA VAL A 408 1.00 9.10 -3.55
C VAL A 408 1.48 10.54 -3.75
N VAL A 409 1.22 11.44 -2.81
CA VAL A 409 1.67 12.85 -2.88
C VAL A 409 3.19 12.94 -2.94
N LEU A 410 3.90 12.21 -2.08
CA LEU A 410 5.36 12.18 -2.07
C LEU A 410 5.94 11.60 -3.37
N LEU A 411 5.30 10.57 -3.93
CA LEU A 411 5.67 10.03 -5.23
C LEU A 411 5.50 11.07 -6.33
N LEU A 412 4.34 11.72 -6.38
CA LEU A 412 4.06 12.75 -7.38
C LEU A 412 5.05 13.89 -7.31
N GLN A 413 5.40 14.35 -6.09
CA GLN A 413 6.40 15.40 -5.89
C GLN A 413 7.79 14.98 -6.39
N LYS A 414 8.22 13.74 -6.11
CA LYS A 414 9.53 13.22 -6.56
C LYS A 414 9.63 13.02 -8.06
N THR A 415 8.54 12.62 -8.70
CA THR A 415 8.52 12.30 -10.14
C THR A 415 8.21 13.52 -11.00
N THR A 416 7.95 14.66 -10.40
CA THR A 416 7.60 15.89 -11.10
C THR A 416 8.87 16.64 -11.50
N ASP A 417 9.10 16.76 -12.79
CA ASP A 417 10.19 17.58 -13.34
C ASP A 417 9.76 19.06 -13.35
N ILE A 418 10.25 19.80 -12.35
CA ILE A 418 9.94 21.23 -12.17
C ILE A 418 10.46 22.06 -13.35
N ALA A 419 11.62 21.70 -13.91
CA ALA A 419 12.21 22.42 -15.05
C ALA A 419 11.36 22.25 -16.31
N ALA A 420 10.90 21.03 -16.58
CA ALA A 420 9.99 20.76 -17.70
C ALA A 420 8.63 21.49 -17.54
N ILE A 421 8.09 21.56 -16.33
CA ILE A 421 6.86 22.31 -16.04
C ILE A 421 7.09 23.81 -16.26
N HIS A 422 8.20 24.36 -15.78
CA HIS A 422 8.52 25.78 -15.97
C HIS A 422 8.67 26.13 -17.45
N SER A 423 9.42 25.33 -18.20
CA SER A 423 9.58 25.50 -19.65
C SER A 423 8.24 25.41 -20.41
N ALA A 424 7.40 24.45 -20.03
CA ALA A 424 6.07 24.33 -20.62
C ALA A 424 5.17 25.53 -20.29
N ARG A 425 5.23 26.08 -19.06
CA ARG A 425 4.50 27.31 -18.68
C ARG A 425 4.94 28.51 -19.52
N MET A 426 6.24 28.69 -19.75
CA MET A 426 6.75 29.75 -20.63
C MET A 426 6.21 29.62 -22.06
N LEU A 427 6.10 28.39 -22.57
CA LEU A 427 5.54 28.15 -23.90
C LEU A 427 4.02 28.37 -24.01
N THR A 428 3.28 28.43 -22.89
CA THR A 428 1.84 28.76 -22.92
C THR A 428 1.58 30.21 -23.33
N SER A 429 2.51 31.12 -23.12
CA SER A 429 2.43 32.52 -23.56
C SER A 429 2.80 32.74 -25.04
N SER A 430 3.18 31.66 -25.76
CA SER A 430 3.58 31.76 -27.17
C SER A 430 2.41 32.20 -28.07
N ILE A 431 2.68 33.10 -29.00
CA ILE A 431 1.74 33.57 -30.03
C ILE A 431 1.37 32.39 -30.97
N VAL A 432 2.28 31.45 -31.18
CA VAL A 432 2.09 30.29 -32.06
C VAL A 432 1.14 29.27 -31.42
N SER A 433 -0.04 29.10 -31.98
CA SER A 433 -1.11 28.22 -31.45
C SER A 433 -0.69 26.74 -31.31
N ALA A 434 0.17 26.24 -32.21
CA ALA A 434 0.71 24.89 -32.16
C ALA A 434 1.61 24.67 -30.92
N ARG A 435 2.49 25.63 -30.60
CA ARG A 435 3.39 25.57 -29.42
C ARG A 435 2.60 25.64 -28.14
N ARG A 436 1.58 26.49 -28.07
CA ARG A 436 0.69 26.63 -26.91
C ARG A 436 -0.10 25.34 -26.66
N ARG A 437 -0.66 24.69 -27.70
CA ARG A 437 -1.35 23.40 -27.58
C ARG A 437 -0.40 22.29 -27.12
N ALA A 438 0.80 22.23 -27.65
CA ALA A 438 1.81 21.28 -27.19
C ALA A 438 2.19 21.53 -25.71
N ALA A 439 2.42 22.78 -25.32
CA ALA A 439 2.71 23.16 -23.94
C ALA A 439 1.59 22.79 -22.96
N SER A 440 0.32 23.05 -23.32
CA SER A 440 -0.82 22.67 -22.48
C SER A 440 -0.93 21.14 -22.34
N SER A 441 -0.70 20.37 -23.41
CA SER A 441 -0.69 18.91 -23.34
C SER A 441 0.44 18.38 -22.45
N ILE A 442 1.62 18.99 -22.49
CA ILE A 442 2.75 18.63 -21.63
C ILE A 442 2.41 18.95 -20.17
N LEU A 443 1.88 20.15 -19.87
CA LEU A 443 1.48 20.55 -18.53
C LEU A 443 0.41 19.61 -17.97
N TRP A 444 -0.59 19.25 -18.77
CA TRP A 444 -1.60 18.30 -18.32
C TRP A 444 -0.99 16.94 -17.98
N ARG A 445 -0.08 16.42 -18.79
CA ARG A 445 0.57 15.12 -18.56
C ARG A 445 1.51 15.13 -17.36
N LEU A 446 2.27 16.21 -17.16
CA LEU A 446 3.29 16.31 -16.10
C LEU A 446 2.71 16.73 -14.75
N SER A 447 1.59 17.43 -14.74
CA SER A 447 0.98 17.99 -13.52
C SER A 447 -0.45 17.48 -13.33
N THR A 448 -1.45 18.13 -13.90
CA THR A 448 -2.88 17.91 -13.63
C THR A 448 -3.30 16.44 -13.80
N GLY A 449 -2.90 15.80 -14.90
CA GLY A 449 -3.28 14.41 -15.17
C GLY A 449 -2.68 13.41 -14.18
N ARG A 450 -1.46 13.66 -13.69
CA ARG A 450 -0.82 12.80 -12.68
C ARG A 450 -1.48 12.94 -11.31
N TRP A 451 -1.75 14.18 -10.88
CA TRP A 451 -2.45 14.45 -9.63
C TRP A 451 -3.85 13.86 -9.63
N LEU A 452 -4.55 14.02 -10.76
CA LEU A 452 -5.87 13.44 -10.93
C LEU A 452 -5.83 11.90 -10.85
N LEU A 453 -4.88 11.26 -11.56
CA LEU A 453 -4.70 9.81 -11.51
C LEU A 453 -4.39 9.35 -10.07
N GLY A 454 -3.51 10.04 -9.36
CA GLY A 454 -3.23 9.76 -7.96
C GLY A 454 -4.48 9.85 -7.09
N SER A 455 -5.30 10.90 -7.25
CA SER A 455 -6.56 11.06 -6.53
C SER A 455 -7.56 9.95 -6.87
N LEU A 456 -7.64 9.51 -8.13
CA LEU A 456 -8.52 8.42 -8.54
C LEU A 456 -8.10 7.07 -7.94
N VAL A 457 -6.80 6.83 -7.79
CA VAL A 457 -6.29 5.65 -7.07
C VAL A 457 -6.70 5.68 -5.60
N ILE A 458 -6.60 6.83 -4.94
CA ILE A 458 -7.05 6.99 -3.55
C ILE A 458 -8.58 6.79 -3.45
N ALA A 459 -9.35 7.35 -4.39
CA ALA A 459 -10.80 7.17 -4.45
C ALA A 459 -11.20 5.70 -4.64
N HIS A 460 -10.45 4.95 -5.43
CA HIS A 460 -10.66 3.52 -5.59
C HIS A 460 -10.52 2.78 -4.25
N TRP A 461 -9.49 3.07 -3.46
CA TRP A 461 -9.32 2.43 -2.15
C TRP A 461 -10.40 2.86 -1.14
N CYS A 462 -10.82 4.14 -1.13
CA CYS A 462 -11.95 4.58 -0.32
C CYS A 462 -13.25 3.88 -0.71
N PHE A 463 -13.49 3.70 -2.02
CA PHE A 463 -14.70 3.07 -2.54
C PHE A 463 -14.86 1.62 -2.05
N TRP A 464 -13.74 0.88 -1.93
CA TRP A 464 -13.71 -0.52 -1.55
C TRP A 464 -13.43 -0.77 -0.05
N ASP A 465 -13.40 0.25 0.79
CA ASP A 465 -13.21 0.08 2.23
C ASP A 465 -14.51 -0.42 2.89
N VAL A 466 -14.61 -1.74 3.02
CA VAL A 466 -15.77 -2.42 3.64
C VAL A 466 -15.78 -2.20 5.14
N THR A 467 -14.62 -2.26 5.78
CA THR A 467 -14.51 -2.27 7.25
C THR A 467 -15.02 -0.97 7.86
N VAL A 468 -14.54 0.17 7.36
CA VAL A 468 -15.02 1.48 7.81
C VAL A 468 -16.50 1.67 7.47
N ALA A 469 -16.90 1.28 6.26
CA ALA A 469 -18.28 1.40 5.82
C ALA A 469 -19.25 0.56 6.65
N SER A 470 -18.86 -0.66 7.05
CA SER A 470 -19.72 -1.56 7.84
C SER A 470 -19.95 -1.09 9.27
N ILE A 471 -18.91 -0.49 9.90
CA ILE A 471 -18.94 -0.10 11.32
C ILE A 471 -19.47 1.32 11.52
N LEU A 472 -19.09 2.28 10.63
CA LEU A 472 -19.34 3.71 10.85
C LEU A 472 -20.43 4.31 9.93
N ARG A 473 -21.07 3.52 9.08
CA ARG A 473 -22.16 4.03 8.23
C ARG A 473 -23.35 4.48 9.05
N PRO A 474 -24.02 5.59 8.68
CA PRO A 474 -25.30 5.93 9.26
C PRO A 474 -26.38 4.92 8.82
N VAL A 475 -27.39 4.72 9.67
CA VAL A 475 -28.45 3.70 9.45
C VAL A 475 -29.17 3.91 8.12
N GLN A 476 -29.37 5.16 7.70
CA GLN A 476 -30.14 5.51 6.49
C GLN A 476 -29.32 5.38 5.19
N LEU A 477 -28.00 5.23 5.26
CA LEU A 477 -27.14 5.17 4.08
C LEU A 477 -26.50 3.79 3.97
N GLU A 478 -26.73 3.12 2.85
CA GLU A 478 -26.11 1.82 2.58
C GLU A 478 -25.12 1.93 1.41
N PRO A 479 -23.81 1.97 1.68
CA PRO A 479 -22.80 1.90 0.62
C PRO A 479 -22.84 0.55 -0.12
N VAL A 480 -22.45 0.57 -1.41
CA VAL A 480 -22.48 -0.65 -2.25
C VAL A 480 -21.63 -1.78 -1.68
N VAL A 481 -20.49 -1.46 -1.07
CA VAL A 481 -19.58 -2.45 -0.48
C VAL A 481 -20.18 -3.16 0.73
N THR A 482 -20.94 -2.44 1.55
CA THR A 482 -21.65 -3.02 2.71
C THR A 482 -22.77 -3.94 2.24
N ARG A 483 -23.51 -3.55 1.21
CA ARG A 483 -24.52 -4.42 0.62
C ARG A 483 -23.90 -5.66 -0.01
N LEU A 484 -22.82 -5.53 -0.75
CA LEU A 484 -22.07 -6.67 -1.29
C LEU A 484 -21.67 -7.65 -0.19
N TYR A 485 -21.11 -7.14 0.91
CA TYR A 485 -20.73 -7.95 2.05
C TYR A 485 -21.95 -8.71 2.63
N ASN A 486 -23.09 -8.04 2.80
CA ASN A 486 -24.32 -8.66 3.28
C ASN A 486 -24.86 -9.71 2.31
N GLU A 487 -24.93 -9.43 1.01
CA GLU A 487 -25.40 -10.39 0.00
C GLU A 487 -24.47 -11.61 -0.09
N MET A 488 -23.18 -11.45 0.15
CA MET A 488 -22.23 -12.57 0.27
C MET A 488 -22.56 -13.49 1.44
N HIS A 489 -23.02 -12.95 2.56
CA HIS A 489 -23.48 -13.75 3.70
C HIS A 489 -24.79 -14.46 3.43
N TYR A 490 -25.75 -13.83 2.75
CA TYR A 490 -27.06 -14.42 2.46
C TYR A 490 -27.07 -15.38 1.27
N GLY A 491 -25.99 -15.50 0.52
CA GLY A 491 -25.84 -16.48 -0.56
C GLY A 491 -26.64 -16.19 -1.84
N ARG A 492 -27.10 -14.97 -2.06
CA ARG A 492 -27.83 -14.56 -3.28
C ARG A 492 -26.89 -14.32 -4.45
N THR A 493 -26.45 -15.39 -5.10
CA THR A 493 -25.34 -15.33 -6.09
C THR A 493 -25.61 -14.45 -7.31
N GLU A 494 -26.84 -14.42 -7.85
CA GLU A 494 -27.15 -13.65 -9.06
C GLU A 494 -27.16 -12.13 -8.82
N ALA A 495 -27.88 -11.68 -7.78
CA ALA A 495 -27.91 -10.27 -7.39
C ALA A 495 -26.52 -9.76 -6.97
N LEU A 496 -25.78 -10.60 -6.24
CA LEU A 496 -24.44 -10.32 -5.81
C LEU A 496 -23.48 -10.11 -6.99
N MET A 497 -23.49 -11.01 -7.98
CA MET A 497 -22.59 -10.89 -9.14
C MET A 497 -22.87 -9.67 -9.99
N SER A 498 -24.14 -9.33 -10.20
CA SER A 498 -24.54 -8.10 -10.89
C SER A 498 -23.99 -6.88 -10.19
N LEU A 499 -24.20 -6.80 -8.87
CA LEU A 499 -23.77 -5.70 -8.05
C LEU A 499 -22.24 -5.61 -7.96
N ALA A 500 -21.56 -6.76 -7.86
CA ALA A 500 -20.09 -6.84 -7.82
C ALA A 500 -19.45 -6.29 -9.10
N ILE A 501 -20.01 -6.63 -10.26
CA ILE A 501 -19.49 -6.13 -11.54
C ILE A 501 -19.73 -4.65 -11.70
N LEU A 502 -20.92 -4.17 -11.37
CA LEU A 502 -21.21 -2.74 -11.41
C LEU A 502 -20.28 -1.99 -10.46
N ALA A 503 -20.10 -2.49 -9.25
CA ALA A 503 -19.17 -1.90 -8.29
C ALA A 503 -17.73 -1.92 -8.80
N ALA A 504 -17.28 -3.01 -9.46
CA ALA A 504 -15.94 -3.10 -10.04
C ALA A 504 -15.72 -2.17 -11.24
N LEU A 505 -16.75 -2.01 -12.08
CA LEU A 505 -16.67 -1.12 -13.24
C LEU A 505 -16.80 0.37 -12.87
N THR A 506 -17.52 0.69 -11.81
CA THR A 506 -17.79 2.09 -11.41
C THR A 506 -16.54 2.93 -11.22
N PRO A 507 -15.52 2.54 -10.41
CA PRO A 507 -14.30 3.34 -10.28
C PRO A 507 -13.56 3.50 -11.61
N LEU A 508 -13.58 2.50 -12.48
CA LEU A 508 -12.93 2.57 -13.80
C LEU A 508 -13.67 3.54 -14.74
N ILE A 509 -15.00 3.47 -14.77
CA ILE A 509 -15.84 4.36 -15.59
C ILE A 509 -15.70 5.80 -15.10
N VAL A 510 -15.82 6.02 -13.78
CA VAL A 510 -15.66 7.35 -13.17
C VAL A 510 -14.25 7.89 -13.48
N ALA A 511 -13.22 7.08 -13.31
CA ALA A 511 -11.85 7.48 -13.63
C ALA A 511 -11.70 7.86 -15.11
N GLY A 512 -12.22 7.05 -16.02
CA GLY A 512 -12.21 7.33 -17.46
C GLY A 512 -12.94 8.65 -17.79
N CYS A 513 -14.15 8.84 -17.29
CA CYS A 513 -14.93 10.06 -17.49
C CYS A 513 -14.23 11.31 -16.94
N VAL A 514 -13.73 11.25 -15.71
CA VAL A 514 -13.02 12.36 -15.07
C VAL A 514 -11.73 12.70 -15.83
N MET A 515 -10.96 11.72 -16.27
CA MET A 515 -9.74 11.93 -17.05
C MET A 515 -10.03 12.55 -18.43
N VAL A 516 -11.04 12.07 -19.14
CA VAL A 516 -11.45 12.61 -20.44
C VAL A 516 -11.97 14.03 -20.27
N PHE A 517 -12.88 14.26 -19.33
CA PHE A 517 -13.47 15.59 -19.07
C PHE A 517 -12.40 16.60 -18.68
N SER A 518 -11.51 16.26 -17.76
CA SER A 518 -10.42 17.14 -17.33
C SER A 518 -9.47 17.49 -18.48
N ARG A 519 -9.20 16.54 -19.36
CA ARG A 519 -8.38 16.78 -20.56
C ARG A 519 -9.05 17.74 -21.54
N ILE A 520 -10.36 17.57 -21.76
CA ILE A 520 -11.15 18.47 -22.64
C ILE A 520 -11.18 19.87 -22.03
N LEU A 521 -11.48 19.98 -20.74
CA LEU A 521 -11.52 21.26 -20.02
C LEU A 521 -10.16 21.99 -20.11
N HIS A 522 -9.07 21.27 -19.84
CA HIS A 522 -7.72 21.82 -19.91
C HIS A 522 -7.38 22.30 -21.34
N SER A 523 -7.78 21.57 -22.36
CA SER A 523 -7.57 21.97 -23.77
C SER A 523 -8.38 23.23 -24.15
N ARG A 524 -9.60 23.40 -23.62
CA ARG A 524 -10.43 24.58 -23.86
C ARG A 524 -9.90 25.82 -23.14
N LEU A 525 -9.50 25.68 -21.87
CA LEU A 525 -8.95 26.78 -21.07
C LEU A 525 -7.59 27.28 -21.63
N SER A 526 -6.86 26.44 -22.36
CA SER A 526 -5.63 26.86 -23.03
C SER A 526 -5.82 27.53 -24.38
N GLN A 527 -7.08 27.68 -24.86
CA GLN A 527 -7.37 28.52 -26.04
C GLN A 527 -7.52 29.97 -25.58
N PRO A 528 -6.89 30.96 -26.27
CA PRO A 528 -7.12 32.35 -25.95
C PRO A 528 -8.60 32.65 -26.19
N SER A 529 -9.22 33.41 -25.29
CA SER A 529 -10.45 34.10 -25.60
C SER A 529 -10.20 34.85 -26.93
N ARG A 530 -10.94 34.46 -27.96
CA ARG A 530 -11.06 35.32 -29.17
C ARG A 530 -11.68 36.61 -28.64
N GLN A 531 -10.87 37.56 -28.22
CA GLN A 531 -11.33 38.93 -28.14
C GLN A 531 -11.54 39.37 -29.59
N SER A 532 -12.83 39.36 -29.95
CA SER A 532 -13.36 40.01 -31.13
C SER A 532 -13.08 41.50 -31.08
#